data_0e5f596b32d60c0e2b6d8f158950093f
#
_entry.id   0e5f596b32d60c0e2b6d8f158950093f
#
_cell.length_a   1.000
_cell.length_b   1.000
_cell.length_c   1.000
_cell.angle_alpha   90.00
_cell.angle_beta   90.00
_cell.angle_gamma   90.00
#
_symmetry.space_group_name_H-M   'P 1'
#
loop_
_entity.id
_entity.type
_entity.pdbx_description
1 polymer ?
#
loop_
_entity_poly.entity_id
_entity_poly.type
_entity_poly.pdbx_seq_one_letter_code
_entity_poly.pdbx_strand_id
1 'polypeptide(L)'
;MLLNIKSKISNKPATIRQNYPTFALQNKKNMDAIAFVHEQLTTKSNHPNFKAGDNVTVNYRIIEGVKERIQSFKGDVIKRQGEGSTATFTVRKISDSIGVERLFPINSPNIESIVLNKVGRVRRAKLYFLRERSGKSARIKEKRMAVGAKKK
;
A
#
# COMPACT_ATOMS: atom_id res chain seq x y z
N MET A 1 -37.79 71.06 56.23
CA MET A 1 -37.99 69.60 56.20
C MET A 1 -37.33 69.08 54.92
N LEU A 2 -36.06 68.61 55.05
CA LEU A 2 -35.15 68.34 53.95
C LEU A 2 -35.11 66.83 53.71
N LEU A 3 -35.62 66.38 52.57
CA LEU A 3 -35.48 64.97 52.16
C LEU A 3 -34.29 64.81 51.20
N ASN A 4 -33.32 64.10 51.72
CA ASN A 4 -32.07 63.81 51.09
C ASN A 4 -32.20 62.54 50.20
N ILE A 5 -32.20 62.70 48.91
CA ILE A 5 -32.24 61.57 47.95
C ILE A 5 -30.83 61.40 47.39
N LYS A 6 -30.06 60.46 47.98
CA LYS A 6 -28.82 60.00 47.43
C LYS A 6 -29.10 59.02 46.27
N SER A 7 -28.97 59.44 45.05
CA SER A 7 -28.96 58.60 43.89
C SER A 7 -27.60 57.94 43.74
N LYS A 8 -27.54 56.64 43.98
CA LYS A 8 -26.38 55.77 43.77
C LYS A 8 -26.23 55.51 42.27
N ILE A 9 -25.35 56.24 41.61
CA ILE A 9 -24.94 55.93 40.26
C ILE A 9 -23.96 54.75 40.29
N SER A 10 -24.45 53.60 39.92
CA SER A 10 -23.63 52.39 39.77
C SER A 10 -23.02 52.40 38.36
N ASN A 11 -21.80 52.91 38.24
CA ASN A 11 -20.98 52.74 37.04
C ASN A 11 -20.44 51.31 36.97
N LYS A 12 -21.15 50.42 36.31
CA LYS A 12 -20.55 49.14 35.88
C LYS A 12 -19.94 49.37 34.48
N PRO A 13 -18.63 49.11 34.29
CA PRO A 13 -18.05 49.15 32.97
C PRO A 13 -18.71 48.03 32.13
N ALA A 14 -19.25 48.41 30.96
CA ALA A 14 -19.73 47.47 29.96
C ALA A 14 -18.56 46.66 29.44
N THR A 15 -18.44 45.43 29.94
CA THR A 15 -17.50 44.45 29.39
C THR A 15 -17.96 44.10 27.99
N ILE A 16 -17.36 44.72 27.01
CA ILE A 16 -17.51 44.36 25.60
C ILE A 16 -16.92 42.94 25.49
N ARG A 17 -17.80 41.94 25.55
CA ARG A 17 -17.45 40.60 25.13
C ARG A 17 -17.16 40.65 23.64
N GLN A 18 -15.90 40.84 23.27
CA GLN A 18 -15.45 40.57 21.93
C GLN A 18 -15.67 39.07 21.70
N ASN A 19 -16.72 38.74 20.98
CA ASN A 19 -16.93 37.43 20.41
C ASN A 19 -15.84 37.22 19.34
N TYR A 20 -14.64 36.86 19.78
CA TYR A 20 -13.71 36.20 18.87
C TYR A 20 -14.38 34.89 18.50
N PRO A 21 -14.55 34.59 17.18
CA PRO A 21 -14.96 33.26 16.79
C PRO A 21 -13.90 32.33 17.37
N THR A 22 -14.29 31.55 18.37
CA THR A 22 -13.51 30.45 18.82
C THR A 22 -13.34 29.56 17.59
N PHE A 23 -12.21 29.72 16.91
CA PHE A 23 -11.78 28.75 15.91
C PHE A 23 -11.73 27.45 16.70
N ALA A 24 -12.81 26.68 16.59
CA ALA A 24 -12.84 25.31 17.04
C ALA A 24 -11.59 24.72 16.42
N LEU A 25 -10.62 24.38 17.24
CA LEU A 25 -9.52 23.53 16.91
C LEU A 25 -10.17 22.25 16.38
N GLN A 26 -10.51 22.29 15.08
CA GLN A 26 -10.77 21.07 14.35
C GLN A 26 -9.56 20.19 14.67
N ASN A 27 -9.83 19.11 15.36
CA ASN A 27 -8.86 18.05 15.59
C ASN A 27 -8.13 17.85 14.27
N LYS A 28 -6.99 18.52 14.10
CA LYS A 28 -5.98 18.09 13.14
C LYS A 28 -5.64 16.70 13.62
N LYS A 29 -6.33 15.68 13.05
CA LYS A 29 -5.79 14.33 13.00
C LYS A 29 -4.31 14.55 12.77
N ASN A 30 -3.48 14.17 13.73
CA ASN A 30 -2.04 14.25 13.56
C ASN A 30 -1.76 13.48 12.28
N MET A 31 -1.67 14.20 11.16
CA MET A 31 -1.31 13.58 9.89
C MET A 31 0.15 13.22 10.08
N ASP A 32 0.41 11.93 10.19
CA ASP A 32 1.77 11.41 10.13
C ASP A 32 2.43 12.02 8.89
N ALA A 33 3.45 12.84 9.10
CA ALA A 33 4.15 13.51 8.00
C ALA A 33 4.64 12.47 6.97
N ILE A 34 5.00 11.27 7.44
CA ILE A 34 5.39 10.14 6.62
C ILE A 34 4.21 9.63 5.79
N ALA A 35 3.02 9.49 6.38
CA ALA A 35 1.81 9.05 5.67
C ALA A 35 1.42 10.05 4.59
N PHE A 36 1.50 11.35 4.87
CA PHE A 36 1.24 12.41 3.90
C PHE A 36 2.21 12.35 2.71
N VAL A 37 3.51 12.23 2.98
CA VAL A 37 4.52 12.09 1.92
C VAL A 37 4.30 10.82 1.10
N HIS A 38 3.96 9.71 1.74
CA HIS A 38 3.64 8.46 1.05
C HIS A 38 2.43 8.61 0.13
N GLU A 39 1.38 9.32 0.56
CA GLU A 39 0.19 9.54 -0.25
C GLU A 39 0.49 10.40 -1.49
N GLN A 40 1.33 11.41 -1.35
CA GLN A 40 1.73 12.29 -2.44
C GLN A 40 2.67 11.62 -3.46
N LEU A 41 3.62 10.79 -2.97
CA LEU A 41 4.63 10.16 -3.81
C LEU A 41 4.23 8.79 -4.35
N THR A 42 3.19 8.16 -3.78
CA THR A 42 2.78 6.83 -4.24
C THR A 42 1.92 6.94 -5.48
N THR A 43 2.48 6.61 -6.62
CA THR A 43 1.71 6.35 -7.83
C THR A 43 0.85 5.11 -7.57
N LYS A 44 -0.46 5.28 -7.47
CA LYS A 44 -1.41 4.16 -7.30
C LYS A 44 -1.42 3.33 -8.58
N SER A 45 -0.59 2.32 -8.64
CA SER A 45 -0.58 1.37 -9.73
C SER A 45 -1.73 0.37 -9.53
N ASN A 46 -2.56 0.22 -10.56
CA ASN A 46 -3.70 -0.69 -10.52
C ASN A 46 -3.26 -2.13 -10.80
N HIS A 47 -2.64 -2.76 -9.80
CA HIS A 47 -2.19 -4.15 -9.90
C HIS A 47 -3.24 -5.12 -9.34
N PRO A 48 -3.35 -6.34 -9.88
CA PRO A 48 -4.19 -7.37 -9.33
C PRO A 48 -3.76 -7.72 -7.91
N ASN A 49 -4.70 -8.12 -7.07
CA ASN A 49 -4.38 -8.57 -5.72
C ASN A 49 -3.82 -9.99 -5.78
N PHE A 50 -2.56 -10.15 -5.40
CA PHE A 50 -1.86 -11.43 -5.33
C PHE A 50 -1.17 -11.60 -3.97
N LYS A 51 -0.83 -12.83 -3.64
CA LYS A 51 -0.18 -13.20 -2.38
C LYS A 51 1.02 -14.13 -2.63
N ALA A 52 1.76 -14.41 -1.56
CA ALA A 52 2.80 -15.43 -1.62
C ALA A 52 2.22 -16.79 -2.06
N GLY A 53 2.92 -17.46 -2.96
CA GLY A 53 2.50 -18.71 -3.58
C GLY A 53 1.78 -18.59 -4.90
N ASP A 54 1.36 -17.39 -5.29
CA ASP A 54 0.76 -17.16 -6.58
C ASP A 54 1.82 -17.09 -7.68
N ASN A 55 1.48 -17.58 -8.88
CA ASN A 55 2.33 -17.45 -10.06
C ASN A 55 1.97 -16.19 -10.81
N VAL A 56 2.92 -15.29 -10.98
CA VAL A 56 2.73 -14.00 -11.62
C VAL A 56 3.70 -13.81 -12.77
N THR A 57 3.28 -13.01 -13.74
CA THR A 57 4.16 -12.46 -14.78
C THR A 57 4.28 -10.96 -14.54
N VAL A 58 5.49 -10.49 -14.29
CA VAL A 58 5.81 -9.07 -14.11
C VAL A 58 6.42 -8.56 -15.41
N ASN A 59 5.77 -7.62 -16.06
CA ASN A 59 6.29 -6.91 -17.21
C ASN A 59 7.03 -5.68 -16.71
N TYR A 60 8.33 -5.70 -16.87
CA TYR A 60 9.23 -4.68 -16.35
C TYR A 60 9.90 -3.93 -17.50
N ARG A 61 9.83 -2.60 -17.47
CA ARG A 61 10.46 -1.72 -18.44
C ARG A 61 11.93 -1.55 -18.11
N ILE A 62 12.78 -1.83 -19.06
CA ILE A 62 14.24 -1.63 -18.99
C ILE A 62 14.60 -0.52 -19.93
N ILE A 63 15.35 0.46 -19.42
CA ILE A 63 15.87 1.60 -20.17
C ILE A 63 17.34 1.37 -20.35
N GLU A 64 17.78 1.22 -21.61
CA GLU A 64 19.17 0.99 -21.99
C GLU A 64 19.63 2.14 -22.90
N GLY A 65 20.15 3.20 -22.28
CA GLY A 65 20.49 4.44 -22.99
C GLY A 65 19.24 5.09 -23.60
N VAL A 66 19.16 5.14 -24.92
CA VAL A 66 18.03 5.72 -25.67
C VAL A 66 16.92 4.69 -25.94
N LYS A 67 17.20 3.40 -25.78
CA LYS A 67 16.25 2.32 -26.09
C LYS A 67 15.50 1.87 -24.84
N GLU A 68 14.20 1.70 -24.98
CA GLU A 68 13.34 1.10 -23.96
C GLU A 68 12.84 -0.25 -24.45
N ARG A 69 12.85 -1.25 -23.56
CA ARG A 69 12.26 -2.56 -23.83
C ARG A 69 11.52 -3.10 -22.62
N ILE A 70 10.49 -3.90 -22.88
CA ILE A 70 9.73 -4.59 -21.85
C ILE A 70 10.27 -6.00 -21.71
N GLN A 71 10.60 -6.39 -20.49
CA GLN A 71 11.02 -7.73 -20.16
C GLN A 71 10.00 -8.38 -19.23
N SER A 72 9.50 -9.54 -19.61
CA SER A 72 8.58 -10.33 -18.79
C SER A 72 9.35 -11.25 -17.84
N PHE A 73 9.02 -11.20 -16.56
CA PHE A 73 9.57 -12.08 -15.55
C PHE A 73 8.44 -12.92 -14.94
N LYS A 74 8.33 -14.20 -15.39
CA LYS A 74 7.31 -15.13 -14.93
C LYS A 74 7.87 -16.03 -13.84
N GLY A 75 7.19 -16.12 -12.68
CA GLY A 75 7.63 -16.96 -11.58
C GLY A 75 6.62 -17.02 -10.43
N ASP A 76 7.01 -17.70 -9.37
CA ASP A 76 6.20 -17.83 -8.16
C ASP A 76 6.61 -16.80 -7.11
N VAL A 77 5.62 -16.15 -6.49
CA VAL A 77 5.85 -15.17 -5.44
C VAL A 77 6.27 -15.88 -4.16
N ILE A 78 7.50 -15.64 -3.70
CA ILE A 78 8.02 -16.23 -2.46
C ILE A 78 7.54 -15.47 -1.23
N LYS A 79 7.58 -14.15 -1.29
CA LYS A 79 7.18 -13.27 -0.19
C LYS A 79 6.62 -11.96 -0.69
N ARG A 80 5.77 -11.36 0.14
CA ARG A 80 5.34 -9.98 0.05
C ARG A 80 5.58 -9.33 1.40
N GLN A 81 6.15 -8.14 1.44
CA GLN A 81 6.48 -7.42 2.68
C GLN A 81 6.31 -5.91 2.49
N GLY A 82 6.17 -5.19 3.61
CA GLY A 82 5.94 -3.75 3.63
C GLY A 82 4.50 -3.38 3.31
N GLU A 83 4.17 -2.13 3.55
CA GLU A 83 2.88 -1.51 3.26
C GLU A 83 3.07 -0.21 2.49
N GLY A 84 2.01 0.21 1.80
CA GLY A 84 1.98 1.48 1.09
C GLY A 84 3.07 1.59 0.02
N SER A 85 3.82 2.68 0.05
CA SER A 85 4.89 2.99 -0.92
C SER A 85 6.09 2.06 -0.83
N THR A 86 6.38 1.51 0.37
CA THR A 86 7.53 0.62 0.61
C THR A 86 7.22 -0.86 0.38
N ALA A 87 6.01 -1.18 -0.06
CA ALA A 87 5.60 -2.56 -0.31
C ALA A 87 6.43 -3.20 -1.43
N THR A 88 7.00 -4.36 -1.14
CA THR A 88 7.83 -5.12 -2.08
C THR A 88 7.38 -6.58 -2.15
N PHE A 89 7.66 -7.22 -3.26
CA PHE A 89 7.45 -8.65 -3.43
C PHE A 89 8.64 -9.29 -4.15
N THR A 90 8.89 -10.56 -3.85
CA THR A 90 9.98 -11.34 -4.46
C THR A 90 9.40 -12.44 -5.30
N VAL A 91 9.79 -12.48 -6.57
CA VAL A 91 9.41 -13.53 -7.52
C VAL A 91 10.61 -14.42 -7.78
N ARG A 92 10.40 -15.74 -7.74
CA ARG A 92 11.39 -16.76 -8.06
C ARG A 92 10.97 -17.50 -9.31
N LYS A 93 11.91 -17.66 -10.23
CA LYS A 93 11.80 -18.57 -11.36
C LYS A 93 13.00 -19.52 -11.39
N ILE A 94 12.83 -20.66 -12.02
CA ILE A 94 13.94 -21.58 -12.35
C ILE A 94 14.26 -21.36 -13.83
N SER A 95 15.50 -20.99 -14.12
CA SER A 95 16.03 -20.84 -15.46
C SER A 95 17.28 -21.71 -15.56
N ASP A 96 17.32 -22.63 -16.50
CA ASP A 96 18.45 -23.54 -16.74
C ASP A 96 18.92 -24.24 -15.45
N SER A 97 17.96 -24.77 -14.69
CA SER A 97 18.19 -25.43 -13.37
C SER A 97 18.67 -24.51 -12.25
N ILE A 98 18.85 -23.22 -12.52
CA ILE A 98 19.27 -22.22 -11.54
C ILE A 98 18.04 -21.44 -11.05
N GLY A 99 17.91 -21.31 -9.72
CA GLY A 99 16.85 -20.52 -9.10
C GLY A 99 17.20 -19.02 -9.11
N VAL A 100 16.49 -18.23 -9.88
CA VAL A 100 16.67 -16.78 -9.96
C VAL A 100 15.56 -16.10 -9.18
N GLU A 101 15.94 -15.22 -8.25
CA GLU A 101 15.01 -14.39 -7.47
C GLU A 101 15.18 -12.93 -7.83
N ARG A 102 14.06 -12.25 -8.01
CA ARG A 102 14.03 -10.80 -8.22
C ARG A 102 13.05 -10.14 -7.27
N LEU A 103 13.50 -9.07 -6.62
CA LEU A 103 12.69 -8.25 -5.74
C LEU A 103 12.15 -7.07 -6.56
N PHE A 104 10.83 -6.85 -6.45
CA PHE A 104 10.14 -5.76 -7.10
C PHE A 104 9.42 -4.89 -6.07
N PRO A 105 9.62 -3.56 -6.07
CA PRO A 105 8.72 -2.64 -5.37
C PRO A 105 7.36 -2.63 -6.08
N ILE A 106 6.26 -2.73 -5.34
CA ILE A 106 4.90 -2.81 -5.95
C ILE A 106 4.57 -1.53 -6.72
N ASN A 107 4.93 -0.37 -6.16
CA ASN A 107 4.62 0.94 -6.74
C ASN A 107 5.75 1.49 -7.61
N SER A 108 6.59 0.62 -8.18
CA SER A 108 7.66 1.06 -9.08
C SER A 108 7.10 1.54 -10.42
N PRO A 109 7.49 2.73 -10.91
CA PRO A 109 7.07 3.24 -12.22
C PRO A 109 7.59 2.38 -13.39
N ASN A 110 8.62 1.58 -13.14
CA ASN A 110 9.18 0.68 -14.15
C ASN A 110 8.37 -0.61 -14.34
N ILE A 111 7.39 -0.89 -13.45
CA ILE A 111 6.47 -2.01 -13.62
C ILE A 111 5.34 -1.54 -14.51
N GLU A 112 5.26 -2.07 -15.71
CA GLU A 112 4.19 -1.75 -16.65
C GLU A 112 2.90 -2.49 -16.28
N SER A 113 3.01 -3.79 -16.05
CA SER A 113 1.85 -4.60 -15.66
C SER A 113 2.26 -5.84 -14.86
N ILE A 114 1.34 -6.32 -14.03
CA ILE A 114 1.46 -7.60 -13.32
C ILE A 114 0.27 -8.44 -13.72
N VAL A 115 0.53 -9.63 -14.25
CA VAL A 115 -0.51 -10.59 -14.64
C VAL A 115 -0.49 -11.76 -13.68
N LEU A 116 -1.64 -12.06 -13.07
CA LEU A 116 -1.81 -13.23 -12.22
C LEU A 116 -2.14 -14.44 -13.10
N ASN A 117 -1.21 -15.40 -13.18
CA ASN A 117 -1.37 -16.60 -14.00
C ASN A 117 -2.14 -17.70 -13.25
N LYS A 118 -1.73 -17.97 -12.00
CA LYS A 118 -2.29 -19.06 -11.18
C LYS A 118 -2.32 -18.65 -9.72
N VAL A 119 -3.37 -19.06 -9.02
CA VAL A 119 -3.50 -18.85 -7.59
C VAL A 119 -2.99 -20.08 -6.84
N GLY A 120 -1.98 -19.90 -6.01
CA GLY A 120 -1.35 -20.97 -5.25
C GLY A 120 -2.07 -21.28 -3.93
N ARG A 121 -2.07 -22.57 -3.55
CA ARG A 121 -2.53 -23.00 -2.22
C ARG A 121 -1.33 -23.19 -1.31
N VAL A 122 -1.07 -22.23 -0.44
CA VAL A 122 0.04 -22.24 0.52
C VAL A 122 -0.45 -21.98 1.94
N ARG A 123 0.29 -22.50 2.94
CA ARG A 123 -0.02 -22.32 4.38
C ARG A 123 0.87 -21.28 5.05
N ARG A 124 1.92 -20.80 4.36
CA ARG A 124 2.92 -19.87 4.89
C ARG A 124 2.92 -18.57 4.08
N ALA A 125 3.16 -17.46 4.76
CA ALA A 125 3.28 -16.16 4.11
C ALA A 125 4.64 -15.95 3.42
N LYS A 126 5.67 -16.68 3.85
CA LYS A 126 7.02 -16.64 3.28
C LYS A 126 7.45 -18.06 2.92
N LEU A 127 7.86 -18.28 1.67
CA LEU A 127 8.08 -19.59 1.08
C LEU A 127 9.57 -19.85 0.83
N TYR A 128 10.42 -19.56 1.82
CA TYR A 128 11.87 -19.70 1.66
C TYR A 128 12.32 -21.16 1.42
N PHE A 129 11.54 -22.13 1.87
CA PHE A 129 11.81 -23.54 1.64
C PHE A 129 11.88 -23.93 0.15
N LEU A 130 11.33 -23.10 -0.74
CA LEU A 130 11.42 -23.32 -2.19
C LEU A 130 12.85 -23.16 -2.73
N ARG A 131 13.74 -22.54 -1.98
CA ARG A 131 15.14 -22.38 -2.35
C ARG A 131 15.89 -23.69 -2.35
N GLU A 132 15.55 -24.55 -1.41
CA GLU A 132 16.17 -25.86 -1.19
C GLU A 132 15.52 -26.98 -2.03
N ARG A 133 14.35 -26.72 -2.58
CA ARG A 133 13.57 -27.69 -3.33
C ARG A 133 13.69 -27.47 -4.83
N SER A 134 13.75 -28.57 -5.57
CA SER A 134 13.77 -28.56 -7.04
C SER A 134 12.76 -29.54 -7.63
N GLY A 135 12.47 -29.42 -8.91
CA GLY A 135 11.63 -30.34 -9.65
C GLY A 135 10.19 -30.43 -9.12
N LYS A 136 9.69 -31.62 -8.91
CA LYS A 136 8.30 -31.89 -8.48
C LYS A 136 8.03 -31.38 -7.06
N SER A 137 9.00 -31.39 -6.16
CA SER A 137 8.85 -30.94 -4.76
C SER A 137 8.74 -29.42 -4.62
N ALA A 138 9.21 -28.65 -5.60
CA ALA A 138 9.12 -27.20 -5.64
C ALA A 138 7.78 -26.69 -6.22
N ARG A 139 6.96 -27.57 -6.81
CA ARG A 139 5.69 -27.17 -7.41
C ARG A 139 4.66 -26.79 -6.35
N ILE A 140 4.13 -25.59 -6.47
CA ILE A 140 3.01 -25.10 -5.63
C ILE A 140 1.71 -25.65 -6.21
N LYS A 141 0.89 -26.26 -5.35
CA LYS A 141 -0.43 -26.74 -5.75
C LYS A 141 -1.35 -25.57 -6.05
N GLU A 142 -2.05 -25.62 -7.17
CA GLU A 142 -3.04 -24.60 -7.53
C GLU A 142 -4.27 -24.70 -6.63
N LYS A 143 -4.81 -23.55 -6.24
CA LYS A 143 -6.07 -23.46 -5.52
C LYS A 143 -7.19 -23.71 -6.53
N ARG A 144 -7.82 -24.89 -6.48
CA ARG A 144 -9.02 -25.17 -7.28
C ARG A 144 -10.11 -24.20 -6.82
N MET A 145 -10.58 -23.33 -7.70
CA MET A 145 -11.82 -22.61 -7.47
C MET A 145 -12.95 -23.65 -7.50
N ALA A 146 -13.82 -23.61 -6.50
CA ALA A 146 -15.02 -24.43 -6.54
C ALA A 146 -15.79 -24.07 -7.83
N VAL A 147 -16.00 -25.06 -8.70
CA VAL A 147 -16.81 -24.94 -9.90
C VAL A 147 -18.22 -24.63 -9.41
N GLY A 148 -18.64 -23.34 -9.44
CA GLY A 148 -19.95 -22.93 -8.93
C GLY A 148 -20.11 -21.47 -8.58
N ALA A 149 -19.02 -20.71 -8.41
CA ALA A 149 -19.12 -19.26 -8.23
C ALA A 149 -19.20 -18.56 -9.60
N LYS A 150 -20.30 -18.75 -10.35
CA LYS A 150 -20.68 -17.85 -11.41
C LYS A 150 -20.89 -16.47 -10.77
N LYS A 151 -20.10 -15.48 -11.16
CA LYS A 151 -20.39 -14.08 -10.88
C LYS A 151 -21.82 -13.77 -11.34
N LYS A 152 -22.67 -13.41 -10.37
CA LYS A 152 -23.88 -12.65 -10.64
C LYS A 152 -23.50 -11.20 -10.91
#